data_2ea4549a2e3546818e220ca881d35e8c
#
_entry.id   2ea4549a2e3546818e220ca881d35e8c
#
_cell.length_a   1.000
_cell.length_b   1.000
_cell.length_c   1.000
_cell.angle_alpha   90.00
_cell.angle_beta   90.00
_cell.angle_gamma   90.00
#
_symmetry.space_group_name_H-M   'P 1'
#
loop_
_entity.id
_entity.type
_entity.pdbx_description
1 polymer ?
#
loop_
_entity_poly.entity_id
_entity_poly.type
_entity_poly.pdbx_seq_one_letter_code
_entity_poly.pdbx_strand_id
1 'polypeptide(L)'
;TRVRSSAASDVYKRQSWALAGRNKEKLEAVKEELSCDAPLGILDSESQNDIQNALSKTKLVITTVGPYQLYGNLLIEMCAKLGVDYVDLCGEPGWMYEMQKFIPETKKSGSRIVHSCGYDSIPSDLGVFYMQNLAQEKFGVSLKEIKCRVVSLKGEFSGGTLASLKATMSKLKTNPDLFQVLINPFALCEGFKGADQPHGNKPYFDEITKEWVAPFFMAPINTKNVHRSNVMLNFPYGDEFIYEEMIPAGKGDEGEKVAKAIASHNPLGNAPKPGEGPSKEVRDAGYYEMLFLGLKAVSYTHLTLPTI
;
A
#
# COMPACT_ATOMS: atom_id res chain seq x y z
N THR A 1 1.28 -0.40 16.60
CA THR A 1 0.95 -1.74 16.06
C THR A 1 1.73 -2.77 16.86
N ARG A 2 1.08 -3.48 17.76
CA ARG A 2 1.68 -4.66 18.38
C ARG A 2 1.71 -5.78 17.32
N VAL A 3 2.71 -5.78 16.46
CA VAL A 3 3.12 -7.02 15.85
C VAL A 3 3.87 -7.81 16.91
N ARG A 4 3.12 -8.45 17.80
CA ARG A 4 3.63 -9.51 18.64
C ARG A 4 3.48 -10.82 17.88
N SER A 5 4.26 -11.00 16.82
CA SER A 5 4.63 -12.35 16.47
C SER A 5 6.01 -12.59 17.08
N SER A 6 6.16 -13.65 17.83
CA SER A 6 7.44 -14.11 18.37
C SER A 6 8.48 -14.29 17.25
N ALA A 7 8.04 -14.66 16.05
CA ALA A 7 8.88 -14.78 14.86
C ALA A 7 9.47 -13.44 14.38
N ALA A 8 8.67 -12.36 14.34
CA ALA A 8 9.19 -11.04 13.99
C ALA A 8 10.20 -10.54 15.03
N SER A 9 9.91 -10.72 16.33
CA SER A 9 10.83 -10.40 17.41
C SER A 9 12.18 -11.13 17.31
N ASP A 10 12.21 -12.39 16.87
CA ASP A 10 13.42 -13.15 16.72
C ASP A 10 14.23 -12.76 15.45
N VAL A 11 13.56 -12.37 14.38
CA VAL A 11 14.22 -11.82 13.17
C VAL A 11 14.87 -10.49 13.48
N TYR A 12 14.18 -9.56 14.18
CA TYR A 12 14.76 -8.29 14.61
C TYR A 12 15.99 -8.43 15.51
N LYS A 13 16.03 -9.43 16.39
CA LYS A 13 17.17 -9.69 17.27
C LYS A 13 18.42 -10.16 16.52
N ARG A 14 18.28 -10.64 15.29
CA ARG A 14 19.38 -11.19 14.48
C ARG A 14 19.89 -10.26 13.39
N GLN A 15 19.22 -9.14 13.14
CA GLN A 15 19.59 -8.20 12.10
C GLN A 15 20.19 -6.93 12.71
N SER A 16 21.30 -6.46 12.14
CA SER A 16 21.83 -5.13 12.42
C SER A 16 21.01 -4.09 11.66
N TRP A 17 20.47 -3.10 12.34
CA TRP A 17 19.72 -2.01 11.75
C TRP A 17 20.08 -0.68 12.40
N ALA A 18 19.83 0.41 11.70
CA ALA A 18 20.09 1.77 12.15
C ALA A 18 18.88 2.67 11.89
N LEU A 19 18.71 3.69 12.71
CA LEU A 19 17.77 4.79 12.46
C LEU A 19 18.49 5.90 11.72
N ALA A 20 17.86 6.44 10.65
CA ALA A 20 18.43 7.53 9.89
C ALA A 20 17.42 8.64 9.63
N GLY A 21 17.88 9.88 9.61
CA GLY A 21 17.06 11.05 9.34
C GLY A 21 17.81 12.36 9.55
N ARG A 22 17.17 13.49 9.25
CA ARG A 22 17.79 14.82 9.29
C ARG A 22 17.96 15.41 10.70
N ASN A 23 17.09 15.02 11.62
CA ASN A 23 17.02 15.64 12.96
C ASN A 23 17.46 14.64 14.03
N LYS A 24 18.61 14.90 14.65
CA LYS A 24 19.23 14.03 15.64
C LYS A 24 18.36 13.87 16.88
N GLU A 25 17.78 14.96 17.39
CA GLU A 25 16.95 14.93 18.61
C GLU A 25 15.69 14.06 18.42
N LYS A 26 15.06 14.14 17.23
CA LYS A 26 13.93 13.28 16.89
C LYS A 26 14.33 11.81 16.78
N LEU A 27 15.50 11.51 16.24
CA LEU A 27 16.00 10.13 16.16
C LEU A 27 16.30 9.58 17.56
N GLU A 28 16.89 10.40 18.43
CA GLU A 28 17.13 10.03 19.84
C GLU A 28 15.81 9.76 20.57
N ALA A 29 14.80 10.61 20.40
CA ALA A 29 13.48 10.41 21.00
C ALA A 29 12.82 9.10 20.50
N VAL A 30 12.89 8.79 19.21
CA VAL A 30 12.39 7.53 18.65
C VAL A 30 13.15 6.33 19.20
N LYS A 31 14.47 6.42 19.32
CA LYS A 31 15.32 5.38 19.92
C LYS A 31 14.93 5.10 21.37
N GLU A 32 14.66 6.15 22.14
CA GLU A 32 14.18 6.05 23.52
C GLU A 32 12.77 5.41 23.60
N GLU A 33 11.82 5.90 22.78
CA GLU A 33 10.45 5.35 22.70
C GLU A 33 10.47 3.83 22.39
N LEU A 34 11.36 3.42 21.46
CA LEU A 34 11.51 2.02 21.07
C LEU A 34 12.33 1.18 22.07
N SER A 35 12.97 1.81 23.05
CA SER A 35 13.89 1.17 24.01
C SER A 35 14.93 0.29 23.29
N CYS A 36 15.59 0.84 22.25
CA CYS A 36 16.53 0.10 21.42
C CYS A 36 17.91 0.75 21.37
N ASP A 37 18.95 -0.04 21.07
CA ASP A 37 20.34 0.41 20.95
C ASP A 37 20.79 0.65 19.50
N ALA A 38 19.82 0.88 18.58
CA ALA A 38 20.13 1.11 17.18
C ALA A 38 21.08 2.31 16.98
N PRO A 39 22.13 2.20 16.15
CA PRO A 39 22.94 3.33 15.73
C PRO A 39 22.09 4.41 15.04
N LEU A 40 22.49 5.66 15.21
CA LEU A 40 21.85 6.80 14.56
C LEU A 40 22.69 7.29 13.39
N GLY A 41 22.05 7.49 12.22
CA GLY A 41 22.66 8.10 11.03
C GLY A 41 22.01 9.46 10.76
N ILE A 42 22.79 10.52 10.72
CA ILE A 42 22.28 11.79 10.21
C ILE A 42 22.37 11.75 8.70
N LEU A 43 21.21 11.87 8.04
CA LEU A 43 21.06 11.72 6.61
C LEU A 43 20.06 12.73 6.07
N ASP A 44 20.47 13.51 5.09
CA ASP A 44 19.57 14.31 4.27
C ASP A 44 19.22 13.54 2.98
N SER A 45 17.92 13.32 2.74
CA SER A 45 17.42 12.63 1.54
C SER A 45 17.63 13.41 0.24
N GLU A 46 18.07 14.67 0.32
CA GLU A 46 18.44 15.51 -0.82
C GLU A 46 19.97 15.62 -1.01
N SER A 47 20.76 15.04 -0.09
CA SER A 47 22.23 15.00 -0.18
C SER A 47 22.70 13.67 -0.78
N GLN A 48 23.25 13.72 -1.99
CA GLN A 48 23.82 12.54 -2.65
C GLN A 48 24.93 11.89 -1.82
N ASN A 49 25.80 12.69 -1.20
CA ASN A 49 26.90 12.19 -0.38
C ASN A 49 26.41 11.45 0.86
N ASP A 50 25.39 11.99 1.55
CA ASP A 50 24.82 11.35 2.73
C ASP A 50 24.16 10.02 2.38
N ILE A 51 23.38 10.02 1.30
CA ILE A 51 22.73 8.79 0.79
C ILE A 51 23.79 7.76 0.42
N GLN A 52 24.82 8.13 -0.34
CA GLN A 52 25.88 7.20 -0.75
C GLN A 52 26.62 6.61 0.45
N ASN A 53 26.92 7.43 1.44
CA ASN A 53 27.57 7.00 2.69
C ASN A 53 26.69 6.02 3.49
N ALA A 54 25.38 6.26 3.52
CA ALA A 54 24.43 5.35 4.18
C ALA A 54 24.28 4.03 3.41
N LEU A 55 24.10 4.10 2.09
CA LEU A 55 23.90 2.93 1.23
C LEU A 55 25.14 2.03 1.16
N SER A 56 26.37 2.57 1.32
CA SER A 56 27.58 1.75 1.39
C SER A 56 27.64 0.81 2.61
N LYS A 57 26.79 1.03 3.61
CA LYS A 57 26.77 0.31 4.89
C LYS A 57 25.53 -0.54 5.09
N THR A 58 24.58 -0.53 4.15
CA THR A 58 23.32 -1.26 4.27
C THR A 58 23.00 -2.09 3.04
N LYS A 59 22.21 -3.14 3.22
CA LYS A 59 21.67 -3.98 2.14
C LYS A 59 20.24 -3.64 1.79
N LEU A 60 19.53 -3.00 2.71
CA LEU A 60 18.11 -2.67 2.57
C LEU A 60 17.85 -1.31 3.22
N VAL A 61 17.08 -0.48 2.53
CA VAL A 61 16.50 0.75 3.07
C VAL A 61 15.00 0.55 3.25
N ILE A 62 14.51 0.88 4.43
CA ILE A 62 13.08 1.02 4.73
C ILE A 62 12.82 2.50 4.96
N THR A 63 12.07 3.15 4.08
CA THR A 63 11.83 4.59 4.19
C THR A 63 10.37 4.94 4.43
N THR A 64 10.16 5.87 5.36
CA THR A 64 8.85 6.48 5.65
C THR A 64 8.85 7.98 5.33
N VAL A 65 9.85 8.44 4.59
CA VAL A 65 10.04 9.86 4.25
C VAL A 65 9.16 10.25 3.07
N GLY A 66 7.96 10.71 3.36
CA GLY A 66 6.99 11.23 2.38
C GLY A 66 6.77 12.74 2.54
N PRO A 67 6.15 13.42 1.54
CA PRO A 67 5.72 12.90 0.23
C PRO A 67 6.88 12.38 -0.63
N TYR A 68 6.74 11.17 -1.14
CA TYR A 68 7.80 10.52 -1.91
C TYR A 68 8.11 11.24 -3.22
N GLN A 69 7.09 11.80 -3.88
CA GLN A 69 7.27 12.61 -5.09
C GLN A 69 8.09 13.89 -4.87
N LEU A 70 8.28 14.32 -3.62
CA LEU A 70 9.13 15.46 -3.27
C LEU A 70 10.53 15.05 -2.83
N TYR A 71 10.65 13.96 -2.06
CA TYR A 71 11.89 13.61 -1.35
C TYR A 71 12.46 12.23 -1.71
N GLY A 72 11.72 11.39 -2.47
CA GLY A 72 12.08 9.99 -2.71
C GLY A 72 12.99 9.76 -3.91
N ASN A 73 13.06 10.69 -4.87
CA ASN A 73 13.69 10.47 -6.18
C ASN A 73 15.17 10.08 -6.08
N LEU A 74 15.96 10.83 -5.33
CA LEU A 74 17.39 10.60 -5.25
C LEU A 74 17.71 9.29 -4.51
N LEU A 75 16.99 9.00 -3.44
CA LEU A 75 17.18 7.77 -2.67
C LEU A 75 16.90 6.52 -3.48
N ILE A 76 15.76 6.47 -4.20
CA ILE A 76 15.41 5.30 -5.03
C ILE A 76 16.37 5.13 -6.20
N GLU A 77 16.78 6.23 -6.84
CA GLU A 77 17.79 6.22 -7.91
C GLU A 77 19.11 5.60 -7.42
N MET A 78 19.59 6.04 -6.27
CA MET A 78 20.85 5.56 -5.70
C MET A 78 20.73 4.09 -5.26
N CYS A 79 19.62 3.68 -4.67
CA CYS A 79 19.36 2.27 -4.35
C CYS A 79 19.38 1.40 -5.61
N ALA A 80 18.70 1.83 -6.68
CA ALA A 80 18.67 1.12 -7.95
C ALA A 80 20.07 0.96 -8.56
N LYS A 81 20.89 2.01 -8.54
CA LYS A 81 22.25 2.01 -9.11
C LYS A 81 23.25 1.20 -8.30
N LEU A 82 23.15 1.25 -6.97
CA LEU A 82 24.15 0.66 -6.05
C LEU A 82 23.81 -0.78 -5.62
N GLY A 83 22.69 -1.33 -6.06
CA GLY A 83 22.29 -2.70 -5.72
C GLY A 83 21.77 -2.85 -4.29
N VAL A 84 21.24 -1.76 -3.71
CA VAL A 84 20.66 -1.77 -2.37
C VAL A 84 19.15 -1.95 -2.49
N ASP A 85 18.58 -2.88 -1.74
CA ASP A 85 17.14 -3.09 -1.69
C ASP A 85 16.41 -1.89 -1.06
N TYR A 86 15.20 -1.63 -1.53
CA TYR A 86 14.39 -0.50 -1.10
C TYR A 86 12.95 -0.91 -0.86
N VAL A 87 12.40 -0.52 0.27
CA VAL A 87 10.96 -0.62 0.56
C VAL A 87 10.44 0.68 1.14
N ASP A 88 9.19 1.00 0.80
CA ASP A 88 8.47 2.17 1.32
C ASP A 88 7.02 1.83 1.67
N LEU A 89 6.26 2.82 2.14
CA LEU A 89 4.82 2.76 2.34
C LEU A 89 4.09 3.78 1.45
N CYS A 90 4.59 3.95 0.23
CA CYS A 90 4.11 4.94 -0.71
C CYS A 90 2.67 4.66 -1.16
N GLY A 91 1.81 5.66 -1.05
CA GLY A 91 0.47 5.70 -1.63
C GLY A 91 0.35 6.73 -2.77
N GLU A 92 1.43 6.98 -3.53
CA GLU A 92 1.51 7.98 -4.59
C GLU A 92 1.73 7.31 -5.96
N PRO A 93 0.67 6.71 -6.60
CA PRO A 93 0.84 5.86 -7.77
C PRO A 93 1.45 6.60 -8.98
N GLY A 94 1.24 7.90 -9.09
CA GLY A 94 1.90 8.71 -10.13
C GLY A 94 3.42 8.75 -9.98
N TRP A 95 3.91 8.88 -8.75
CA TRP A 95 5.34 8.82 -8.49
C TRP A 95 5.89 7.40 -8.67
N MET A 96 5.18 6.37 -8.20
CA MET A 96 5.57 4.98 -8.41
C MET A 96 5.69 4.65 -9.91
N TYR A 97 4.77 5.17 -10.73
CA TYR A 97 4.82 5.04 -12.18
C TYR A 97 6.08 5.68 -12.78
N GLU A 98 6.43 6.89 -12.34
CA GLU A 98 7.64 7.57 -12.80
C GLU A 98 8.93 6.84 -12.39
N MET A 99 8.93 6.18 -11.23
CA MET A 99 10.10 5.44 -10.74
C MET A 99 10.34 4.13 -11.48
N GLN A 100 9.40 3.65 -12.29
CA GLN A 100 9.63 2.52 -13.19
C GLN A 100 10.76 2.78 -14.20
N LYS A 101 11.13 4.04 -14.43
CA LYS A 101 12.31 4.39 -15.27
C LYS A 101 13.62 3.77 -14.76
N PHE A 102 13.70 3.37 -13.51
CA PHE A 102 14.88 2.72 -12.92
C PHE A 102 14.87 1.17 -13.00
N ILE A 103 13.86 0.57 -13.65
CA ILE A 103 13.81 -0.88 -13.85
C ILE A 103 15.06 -1.43 -14.57
N PRO A 104 15.62 -0.78 -15.60
CA PRO A 104 16.86 -1.26 -16.23
C PRO A 104 18.04 -1.29 -15.25
N GLU A 105 18.18 -0.28 -14.41
CA GLU A 105 19.22 -0.18 -13.39
C GLU A 105 19.07 -1.27 -12.34
N THR A 106 17.83 -1.53 -11.86
CA THR A 106 17.58 -2.59 -10.87
C THR A 106 17.87 -3.97 -11.44
N LYS A 107 17.51 -4.24 -12.72
CA LYS A 107 17.87 -5.49 -13.40
C LYS A 107 19.37 -5.70 -13.50
N LYS A 108 20.15 -4.62 -13.70
CA LYS A 108 21.61 -4.66 -13.79
C LYS A 108 22.28 -4.83 -12.42
N SER A 109 21.82 -4.11 -11.42
CA SER A 109 22.43 -4.08 -10.08
C SER A 109 21.97 -5.22 -9.17
N GLY A 110 20.81 -5.83 -9.45
CA GLY A 110 20.15 -6.82 -8.62
C GLY A 110 19.33 -6.21 -7.46
N SER A 111 19.20 -4.88 -7.39
CA SER A 111 18.38 -4.21 -6.39
C SER A 111 16.90 -4.55 -6.54
N ARG A 112 16.22 -4.77 -5.43
CA ARG A 112 14.76 -4.96 -5.35
C ARG A 112 14.12 -3.68 -4.83
N ILE A 113 13.25 -3.08 -5.64
CA ILE A 113 12.50 -1.88 -5.29
C ILE A 113 11.04 -2.28 -5.10
N VAL A 114 10.53 -2.19 -3.87
CA VAL A 114 9.15 -2.57 -3.55
C VAL A 114 8.44 -1.41 -2.86
N HIS A 115 7.44 -0.89 -3.54
CA HIS A 115 6.57 0.18 -3.04
C HIS A 115 5.41 -0.35 -2.21
N SER A 116 4.77 0.53 -1.45
CA SER A 116 3.49 0.28 -0.75
C SER A 116 3.56 -0.88 0.26
N CYS A 117 4.69 -1.03 0.95
CA CYS A 117 4.89 -2.09 1.96
C CYS A 117 4.27 -1.75 3.33
N GLY A 118 3.41 -0.74 3.39
CA GLY A 118 2.68 -0.36 4.61
C GLY A 118 1.36 -1.10 4.78
N TYR A 119 0.75 -0.89 5.95
CA TYR A 119 -0.58 -1.40 6.28
C TYR A 119 -1.64 -1.05 5.22
N ASP A 120 -1.55 0.13 4.62
CA ASP A 120 -2.56 0.63 3.68
C ASP A 120 -2.73 -0.26 2.42
N SER A 121 -1.74 -1.10 2.09
CA SER A 121 -1.75 -1.91 0.86
C SER A 121 -1.41 -3.38 1.08
N ILE A 122 -0.52 -3.71 2.03
CA ILE A 122 -0.08 -5.09 2.27
C ILE A 122 -1.22 -6.06 2.55
N PRO A 123 -2.23 -5.76 3.39
CA PRO A 123 -3.34 -6.67 3.62
C PRO A 123 -4.14 -6.99 2.36
N SER A 124 -4.31 -6.01 1.47
CA SER A 124 -5.03 -6.19 0.20
C SER A 124 -4.26 -7.10 -0.75
N ASP A 125 -2.98 -6.83 -0.96
CA ASP A 125 -2.12 -7.59 -1.88
C ASP A 125 -1.89 -9.03 -1.38
N LEU A 126 -1.45 -9.19 -0.13
CA LEU A 126 -1.22 -10.51 0.45
C LEU A 126 -2.50 -11.29 0.71
N GLY A 127 -3.63 -10.61 0.96
CA GLY A 127 -4.94 -11.24 1.06
C GLY A 127 -5.36 -11.89 -0.26
N VAL A 128 -5.17 -11.20 -1.38
CA VAL A 128 -5.40 -11.76 -2.72
C VAL A 128 -4.46 -12.94 -2.99
N PHE A 129 -3.16 -12.77 -2.72
CA PHE A 129 -2.18 -13.85 -2.90
C PHE A 129 -2.53 -15.10 -2.08
N TYR A 130 -2.93 -14.91 -0.82
CA TYR A 130 -3.36 -16.01 0.04
C TYR A 130 -4.63 -16.70 -0.49
N MET A 131 -5.64 -15.92 -0.94
CA MET A 131 -6.87 -16.47 -1.51
C MET A 131 -6.61 -17.29 -2.77
N GLN A 132 -5.75 -16.82 -3.65
CA GLN A 132 -5.37 -17.53 -4.87
C GLN A 132 -4.65 -18.84 -4.55
N ASN A 133 -3.70 -18.83 -3.61
CA ASN A 133 -3.01 -20.06 -3.17
C ASN A 133 -3.96 -21.06 -2.53
N LEU A 134 -4.88 -20.58 -1.69
CA LEU A 134 -5.89 -21.43 -1.06
C LEU A 134 -6.85 -22.06 -2.07
N ALA A 135 -7.24 -21.30 -3.10
CA ALA A 135 -8.08 -21.82 -4.19
C ALA A 135 -7.34 -22.85 -5.03
N GLN A 136 -6.07 -22.60 -5.32
CA GLN A 136 -5.22 -23.55 -6.04
C GLN A 136 -5.03 -24.83 -5.23
N GLU A 137 -4.75 -24.73 -3.94
CA GLU A 137 -4.56 -25.88 -3.04
C GLU A 137 -5.85 -26.71 -2.92
N LYS A 138 -6.99 -26.07 -2.68
CA LYS A 138 -8.25 -26.77 -2.39
C LYS A 138 -9.01 -27.22 -3.63
N PHE A 139 -8.89 -26.48 -4.73
CA PHE A 139 -9.74 -26.69 -5.91
C PHE A 139 -8.97 -26.85 -7.22
N GLY A 140 -7.65 -26.68 -7.22
CA GLY A 140 -6.79 -26.76 -8.41
C GLY A 140 -7.06 -25.66 -9.44
N VAL A 141 -7.58 -24.50 -9.02
CA VAL A 141 -7.97 -23.40 -9.92
C VAL A 141 -7.55 -22.06 -9.40
N SER A 142 -7.32 -21.10 -10.31
CA SER A 142 -7.23 -19.68 -9.98
C SER A 142 -8.62 -19.05 -9.92
N LEU A 143 -8.80 -18.08 -9.04
CA LEU A 143 -10.03 -17.30 -8.94
C LEU A 143 -9.99 -16.17 -9.96
N LYS A 144 -11.03 -16.11 -10.81
CA LYS A 144 -11.12 -15.06 -11.84
C LYS A 144 -11.43 -13.69 -11.23
N GLU A 145 -12.11 -13.65 -10.11
CA GLU A 145 -12.49 -12.42 -9.42
C GLU A 145 -12.31 -12.57 -7.92
N ILE A 146 -11.76 -11.54 -7.27
CA ILE A 146 -11.72 -11.41 -5.82
C ILE A 146 -12.31 -10.06 -5.43
N LYS A 147 -13.29 -10.09 -4.53
CA LYS A 147 -13.85 -8.90 -3.88
C LYS A 147 -13.30 -8.81 -2.46
N CYS A 148 -12.64 -7.70 -2.15
CA CYS A 148 -12.25 -7.34 -0.79
C CYS A 148 -13.32 -6.41 -0.20
N ARG A 149 -13.73 -6.70 1.04
CA ARG A 149 -14.66 -5.87 1.80
C ARG A 149 -13.98 -5.44 3.10
N VAL A 150 -13.76 -4.14 3.23
CA VAL A 150 -13.20 -3.53 4.46
C VAL A 150 -14.33 -3.42 5.47
N VAL A 151 -14.52 -4.47 6.26
CA VAL A 151 -15.66 -4.64 7.17
C VAL A 151 -15.59 -3.69 8.34
N SER A 152 -14.39 -3.49 8.85
CA SER A 152 -14.15 -2.56 9.97
C SER A 152 -12.77 -1.95 9.87
N LEU A 153 -12.70 -0.66 10.17
CA LEU A 153 -11.45 0.09 10.19
C LEU A 153 -11.52 1.13 11.30
N LYS A 154 -10.59 1.07 12.24
CA LYS A 154 -10.42 2.07 13.30
C LYS A 154 -9.00 2.57 13.30
N GLY A 155 -8.84 3.86 13.12
CA GLY A 155 -7.57 4.55 13.07
C GLY A 155 -7.74 5.96 12.55
N GLU A 156 -6.66 6.73 12.54
CA GLU A 156 -6.62 8.10 12.02
C GLU A 156 -5.46 8.26 11.04
N PHE A 157 -5.61 9.21 10.14
CA PHE A 157 -4.56 9.53 9.17
C PHE A 157 -3.41 10.30 9.80
N SER A 158 -2.19 10.09 9.27
CA SER A 158 -1.05 10.95 9.55
C SER A 158 -1.09 12.22 8.69
N GLY A 159 -0.41 13.27 9.15
CA GLY A 159 -0.23 14.48 8.34
C GLY A 159 0.56 14.25 7.04
N GLY A 160 1.34 13.17 6.98
CA GLY A 160 2.01 12.71 5.77
C GLY A 160 1.04 12.35 4.65
N THR A 161 -0.07 11.68 4.96
CA THR A 161 -1.11 11.30 3.98
C THR A 161 -1.72 12.54 3.33
N LEU A 162 -2.08 13.56 4.12
CA LEU A 162 -2.59 14.83 3.59
C LEU A 162 -1.55 15.57 2.75
N ALA A 163 -0.28 15.56 3.17
CA ALA A 163 0.80 16.19 2.43
C ALA A 163 0.99 15.53 1.05
N SER A 164 0.97 14.21 0.98
CA SER A 164 1.05 13.43 -0.28
C SER A 164 -0.12 13.73 -1.21
N LEU A 165 -1.36 13.80 -0.68
CA LEU A 165 -2.51 14.18 -1.49
C LEU A 165 -2.37 15.59 -2.06
N LYS A 166 -1.99 16.58 -1.23
CA LYS A 166 -1.78 17.97 -1.69
C LYS A 166 -0.69 18.05 -2.76
N ALA A 167 0.41 17.33 -2.60
CA ALA A 167 1.48 17.28 -3.58
C ALA A 167 0.98 16.67 -4.91
N THR A 168 0.22 15.57 -4.88
CA THR A 168 -0.39 14.95 -6.06
C THR A 168 -1.35 15.90 -6.76
N MET A 169 -2.23 16.59 -6.03
CA MET A 169 -3.15 17.56 -6.60
C MET A 169 -2.43 18.76 -7.22
N SER A 170 -1.32 19.21 -6.62
CA SER A 170 -0.46 20.24 -7.20
C SER A 170 0.21 19.77 -8.50
N LYS A 171 0.71 18.55 -8.52
CA LYS A 171 1.36 17.96 -9.70
C LYS A 171 0.39 17.76 -10.86
N LEU A 172 -0.87 17.40 -10.59
CA LEU A 172 -1.92 17.29 -11.60
C LEU A 172 -2.20 18.61 -12.34
N LYS A 173 -2.03 19.75 -11.68
CA LYS A 173 -2.21 21.07 -12.31
C LYS A 173 -1.12 21.39 -13.33
N THR A 174 0.08 20.87 -13.12
CA THR A 174 1.25 21.09 -14.00
C THR A 174 1.49 19.95 -14.99
N ASN A 175 0.97 18.77 -14.70
CA ASN A 175 1.06 17.57 -15.54
C ASN A 175 -0.30 16.85 -15.61
N PRO A 176 -1.22 17.29 -16.50
CA PRO A 176 -2.54 16.69 -16.65
C PRO A 176 -2.51 15.21 -17.07
N ASP A 177 -1.47 14.77 -17.79
CA ASP A 177 -1.33 13.38 -18.24
C ASP A 177 -1.23 12.39 -17.08
N LEU A 178 -0.81 12.87 -15.92
CA LEU A 178 -0.80 12.09 -14.68
C LEU A 178 -2.19 11.56 -14.32
N PHE A 179 -3.26 12.26 -14.72
CA PHE A 179 -4.62 11.80 -14.48
C PHE A 179 -4.88 10.43 -15.08
N GLN A 180 -4.35 10.15 -16.28
CA GLN A 180 -4.48 8.84 -16.94
C GLN A 180 -3.79 7.73 -16.13
N VAL A 181 -2.67 8.03 -15.49
CA VAL A 181 -1.99 7.10 -14.59
C VAL A 181 -2.83 6.82 -13.35
N LEU A 182 -3.48 7.85 -12.79
CA LEU A 182 -4.28 7.70 -11.57
C LEU A 182 -5.53 6.85 -11.80
N ILE A 183 -6.19 6.98 -12.95
CA ILE A 183 -7.43 6.23 -13.25
C ILE A 183 -7.16 4.83 -13.85
N ASN A 184 -5.97 4.57 -14.42
CA ASN A 184 -5.64 3.28 -15.00
C ASN A 184 -5.30 2.25 -13.92
N PRO A 185 -6.07 1.16 -13.74
CA PRO A 185 -5.78 0.11 -12.75
C PRO A 185 -4.47 -0.64 -13.03
N PHE A 186 -4.00 -0.64 -14.29
CA PHE A 186 -2.77 -1.31 -14.74
C PHE A 186 -1.57 -0.37 -14.91
N ALA A 187 -1.64 0.86 -14.40
CA ALA A 187 -0.59 1.85 -14.60
C ALA A 187 0.81 1.39 -14.13
N LEU A 188 0.87 0.49 -13.16
CA LEU A 188 2.13 -0.04 -12.63
C LEU A 188 2.58 -1.37 -13.27
N CYS A 189 1.97 -1.80 -14.36
CA CYS A 189 2.13 -3.13 -14.97
C CYS A 189 2.94 -3.14 -16.27
N GLU A 190 3.89 -2.23 -16.48
CA GLU A 190 4.82 -2.22 -17.63
C GLU A 190 4.14 -2.39 -19.00
N GLY A 191 3.01 -1.72 -19.22
CA GLY A 191 2.26 -1.76 -20.49
C GLY A 191 1.23 -2.89 -20.62
N PHE A 192 1.13 -3.78 -19.63
CA PHE A 192 0.06 -4.77 -19.60
C PHE A 192 -1.31 -4.10 -19.46
N LYS A 193 -2.29 -4.64 -20.16
CA LYS A 193 -3.70 -4.24 -20.09
C LYS A 193 -4.56 -5.49 -19.97
N GLY A 194 -5.13 -5.71 -18.81
CA GLY A 194 -6.02 -6.84 -18.50
C GLY A 194 -7.49 -6.54 -18.79
N ALA A 195 -8.36 -7.36 -18.21
CA ALA A 195 -9.82 -7.18 -18.26
C ALA A 195 -10.27 -5.84 -17.66
N ASP A 196 -11.44 -5.37 -18.07
CA ASP A 196 -12.06 -4.19 -17.48
C ASP A 196 -12.26 -4.39 -15.98
N GLN A 197 -11.85 -3.39 -15.20
CA GLN A 197 -11.93 -3.43 -13.75
C GLN A 197 -13.12 -2.61 -13.24
N PRO A 198 -13.79 -3.03 -12.15
CA PRO A 198 -14.79 -2.23 -11.47
C PRO A 198 -14.22 -0.86 -11.09
N HIS A 199 -14.97 0.21 -11.37
CA HIS A 199 -14.50 1.55 -11.04
C HIS A 199 -14.37 1.81 -9.54
N GLY A 200 -15.17 1.15 -8.70
CA GLY A 200 -15.13 1.27 -7.24
C GLY A 200 -15.36 2.68 -6.69
N ASN A 201 -15.92 3.60 -7.51
CA ASN A 201 -16.04 5.03 -7.18
C ASN A 201 -17.47 5.48 -6.83
N LYS A 202 -18.42 4.55 -6.82
CA LYS A 202 -19.84 4.81 -6.49
C LYS A 202 -20.39 3.71 -5.62
N PRO A 203 -21.33 4.01 -4.71
CA PRO A 203 -22.09 3.00 -3.99
C PRO A 203 -22.91 2.13 -4.95
N TYR A 204 -23.03 0.85 -4.62
CA TYR A 204 -23.94 -0.07 -5.32
C TYR A 204 -24.40 -1.19 -4.39
N PHE A 205 -25.46 -1.91 -4.78
CA PHE A 205 -25.92 -3.09 -4.06
C PHE A 205 -25.14 -4.31 -4.56
N ASP A 206 -24.39 -4.95 -3.66
CA ASP A 206 -23.61 -6.15 -3.99
C ASP A 206 -24.51 -7.39 -3.90
N GLU A 207 -24.80 -7.99 -5.05
CA GLU A 207 -25.65 -9.17 -5.15
C GLU A 207 -25.07 -10.41 -4.46
N ILE A 208 -23.76 -10.45 -4.21
CA ILE A 208 -23.08 -11.57 -3.55
C ILE A 208 -23.24 -11.48 -2.05
N THR A 209 -22.94 -10.35 -1.45
CA THR A 209 -23.05 -10.13 -0.01
C THR A 209 -24.48 -9.74 0.39
N LYS A 210 -25.34 -9.42 -0.59
CA LYS A 210 -26.73 -8.95 -0.37
C LYS A 210 -26.81 -7.71 0.52
N GLU A 211 -25.86 -6.79 0.32
CA GLU A 211 -25.80 -5.52 1.03
C GLU A 211 -25.27 -4.40 0.15
N TRP A 212 -25.49 -3.16 0.57
CA TRP A 212 -24.90 -1.99 -0.06
C TRP A 212 -23.43 -1.89 0.27
N VAL A 213 -22.63 -1.46 -0.71
CA VAL A 213 -21.20 -1.19 -0.54
C VAL A 213 -20.85 0.22 -1.00
N ALA A 214 -19.85 0.80 -0.38
CA ALA A 214 -19.37 2.16 -0.63
C ALA A 214 -17.90 2.15 -1.07
N PRO A 215 -17.43 3.17 -1.79
CA PRO A 215 -16.04 3.31 -2.17
C PRO A 215 -15.08 3.29 -0.98
N PHE A 216 -13.95 2.60 -1.14
CA PHE A 216 -12.83 2.65 -0.22
C PHE A 216 -11.72 3.53 -0.78
N PHE A 217 -11.24 4.49 0.00
CA PHE A 217 -10.31 5.52 -0.50
C PHE A 217 -8.94 4.97 -0.94
N MET A 218 -8.49 3.82 -0.41
CA MET A 218 -7.24 3.18 -0.83
C MET A 218 -7.40 2.24 -2.03
N ALA A 219 -8.61 1.87 -2.41
CA ALA A 219 -8.88 0.95 -3.51
C ALA A 219 -8.17 1.32 -4.84
N PRO A 220 -8.11 2.60 -5.26
CA PRO A 220 -7.41 2.97 -6.50
C PRO A 220 -5.89 2.68 -6.47
N ILE A 221 -5.28 2.67 -5.29
CA ILE A 221 -3.87 2.37 -5.09
C ILE A 221 -3.69 0.85 -4.98
N ASN A 222 -4.50 0.21 -4.14
CA ASN A 222 -4.41 -1.23 -3.85
C ASN A 222 -4.68 -2.08 -5.10
N THR A 223 -5.65 -1.69 -5.93
CA THR A 223 -5.91 -2.35 -7.22
C THR A 223 -4.67 -2.37 -8.11
N LYS A 224 -3.93 -1.25 -8.19
CA LYS A 224 -2.69 -1.17 -8.98
C LYS A 224 -1.60 -2.09 -8.41
N ASN A 225 -1.47 -2.16 -7.09
CA ASN A 225 -0.49 -3.03 -6.43
C ASN A 225 -0.82 -4.51 -6.67
N VAL A 226 -2.07 -4.92 -6.47
CA VAL A 226 -2.54 -6.29 -6.71
C VAL A 226 -2.29 -6.73 -8.16
N HIS A 227 -2.62 -5.89 -9.14
CA HIS A 227 -2.35 -6.21 -10.55
C HIS A 227 -0.86 -6.23 -10.87
N ARG A 228 -0.07 -5.32 -10.26
CA ARG A 228 1.39 -5.35 -10.40
C ARG A 228 1.97 -6.66 -9.85
N SER A 229 1.53 -7.10 -8.67
CA SER A 229 1.95 -8.39 -8.10
C SER A 229 1.61 -9.56 -9.02
N ASN A 230 0.41 -9.59 -9.60
CA ASN A 230 0.03 -10.61 -10.58
C ASN A 230 0.97 -10.64 -11.79
N VAL A 231 1.27 -9.47 -12.38
CA VAL A 231 2.20 -9.37 -13.53
C VAL A 231 3.62 -9.81 -13.14
N MET A 232 4.14 -9.31 -12.02
CA MET A 232 5.50 -9.61 -11.55
C MET A 232 5.70 -11.09 -11.20
N LEU A 233 4.64 -11.78 -10.79
CA LEU A 233 4.62 -13.21 -10.51
C LEU A 233 4.31 -14.07 -11.75
N ASN A 234 4.28 -13.47 -12.95
CA ASN A 234 3.96 -14.15 -14.20
C ASN A 234 2.53 -14.70 -14.24
N PHE A 235 1.57 -13.90 -13.84
CA PHE A 235 0.11 -14.12 -13.93
C PHE A 235 -0.44 -15.35 -13.21
N PRO A 236 -0.09 -15.62 -11.95
CA PRO A 236 -0.68 -16.75 -11.22
C PRO A 236 -2.19 -16.61 -11.01
N TYR A 237 -2.73 -15.39 -11.10
CA TYR A 237 -4.17 -15.11 -10.99
C TYR A 237 -4.88 -15.10 -12.35
N GLY A 238 -4.11 -15.25 -13.45
CA GLY A 238 -4.58 -15.08 -14.84
C GLY A 238 -4.47 -13.63 -15.32
N ASP A 239 -4.51 -13.46 -16.64
CA ASP A 239 -4.42 -12.16 -17.32
C ASP A 239 -5.76 -11.40 -17.35
N GLU A 240 -6.88 -12.10 -17.14
CA GLU A 240 -8.22 -11.54 -17.02
C GLU A 240 -8.69 -11.37 -15.57
N PHE A 241 -7.77 -11.37 -14.60
CA PHE A 241 -8.11 -11.26 -13.18
C PHE A 241 -8.78 -9.93 -12.85
N ILE A 242 -9.85 -9.99 -12.04
CA ILE A 242 -10.63 -8.84 -11.57
C ILE A 242 -10.49 -8.69 -10.06
N TYR A 243 -10.20 -7.48 -9.61
CA TYR A 243 -10.13 -7.13 -8.20
C TYR A 243 -10.97 -5.91 -7.86
N GLU A 244 -11.70 -5.99 -6.76
CA GLU A 244 -12.50 -4.90 -6.24
C GLU A 244 -12.34 -4.77 -4.73
N GLU A 245 -12.30 -3.53 -4.22
CA GLU A 245 -12.18 -3.23 -2.80
C GLU A 245 -13.20 -2.16 -2.39
N MET A 246 -14.11 -2.51 -1.47
CA MET A 246 -15.23 -1.65 -1.06
C MET A 246 -15.49 -1.78 0.45
N ILE A 247 -16.24 -0.82 1.01
CA ILE A 247 -16.70 -0.81 2.40
C ILE A 247 -18.15 -1.30 2.44
N PRO A 248 -18.50 -2.36 3.20
CA PRO A 248 -19.88 -2.74 3.45
C PRO A 248 -20.63 -1.65 4.20
N ALA A 249 -21.86 -1.37 3.79
CA ALA A 249 -22.69 -0.32 4.36
C ALA A 249 -24.02 -0.82 4.93
N GLY A 250 -24.28 -2.15 4.83
CA GLY A 250 -25.49 -2.78 5.35
C GLY A 250 -26.59 -3.00 4.32
N LYS A 251 -27.75 -3.46 4.79
CA LYS A 251 -28.86 -3.93 3.95
C LYS A 251 -29.99 -2.89 3.80
N GLY A 252 -30.79 -3.05 2.74
CA GLY A 252 -31.98 -2.26 2.52
C GLY A 252 -31.74 -0.76 2.36
N ASP A 253 -32.78 0.04 2.57
CA ASP A 253 -32.74 1.50 2.40
C ASP A 253 -31.77 2.19 3.36
N GLU A 254 -31.57 1.65 4.55
CA GLU A 254 -30.60 2.19 5.51
C GLU A 254 -29.17 1.96 5.04
N GLY A 255 -28.88 0.77 4.51
CA GLY A 255 -27.58 0.46 3.89
C GLY A 255 -27.28 1.39 2.71
N GLU A 256 -28.27 1.69 1.88
CA GLU A 256 -28.14 2.65 0.77
C GLU A 256 -27.76 4.06 1.27
N LYS A 257 -28.45 4.55 2.30
CA LYS A 257 -28.18 5.86 2.89
C LYS A 257 -26.74 5.93 3.47
N VAL A 258 -26.33 4.89 4.20
CA VAL A 258 -25.00 4.79 4.76
C VAL A 258 -23.96 4.76 3.65
N ALA A 259 -24.14 3.96 2.60
CA ALA A 259 -23.22 3.89 1.46
C ALA A 259 -23.04 5.23 0.75
N LYS A 260 -24.14 5.98 0.55
CA LYS A 260 -24.10 7.33 -0.01
C LYS A 260 -23.40 8.33 0.92
N ALA A 261 -23.60 8.23 2.23
CA ALA A 261 -22.91 9.06 3.22
C ALA A 261 -21.40 8.82 3.22
N ILE A 262 -20.96 7.57 3.20
CA ILE A 262 -19.54 7.19 3.08
C ILE A 262 -18.95 7.77 1.79
N ALA A 263 -19.60 7.60 0.65
CA ALA A 263 -19.14 8.07 -0.65
C ALA A 263 -19.01 9.61 -0.74
N SER A 264 -19.78 10.34 0.03
CA SER A 264 -19.72 11.81 0.09
C SER A 264 -18.78 12.34 1.16
N HIS A 265 -18.31 11.48 2.07
CA HIS A 265 -17.42 11.88 3.16
C HIS A 265 -16.01 12.15 2.65
N ASN A 266 -15.40 13.25 3.12
CA ASN A 266 -13.97 13.52 2.90
C ASN A 266 -13.15 12.96 4.07
N PRO A 267 -12.49 11.81 3.93
CA PRO A 267 -11.79 11.18 5.04
C PRO A 267 -10.57 11.96 5.53
N LEU A 268 -10.05 12.90 4.74
CA LEU A 268 -8.87 13.71 5.06
C LEU A 268 -9.22 15.12 5.59
N GLY A 269 -10.50 15.42 5.79
CA GLY A 269 -10.94 16.75 6.21
C GLY A 269 -10.32 17.23 7.53
N ASN A 270 -10.05 16.32 8.45
CA ASN A 270 -9.48 16.59 9.78
C ASN A 270 -8.06 16.01 9.96
N ALA A 271 -7.33 15.73 8.88
CA ALA A 271 -5.98 15.17 8.99
C ALA A 271 -5.02 16.15 9.71
N PRO A 272 -4.11 15.64 10.57
CA PRO A 272 -3.15 16.45 11.29
C PRO A 272 -2.14 17.12 10.35
N LYS A 273 -1.33 18.04 10.88
CA LYS A 273 -0.28 18.72 10.11
C LYS A 273 0.84 17.75 9.69
N PRO A 274 1.59 18.06 8.62
CA PRO A 274 2.77 17.29 8.26
C PRO A 274 3.75 17.13 9.43
N GLY A 275 4.16 15.87 9.70
CA GLY A 275 5.01 15.52 10.84
C GLY A 275 4.26 15.20 12.13
N GLU A 276 2.95 15.39 12.14
CA GLU A 276 2.07 14.96 13.22
C GLU A 276 1.32 13.68 12.83
N GLY A 277 0.80 12.96 13.81
CA GLY A 277 0.02 11.74 13.61
C GLY A 277 -0.86 11.42 14.80
N PRO A 278 -1.60 10.30 14.77
CA PRO A 278 -2.42 9.86 15.87
C PRO A 278 -1.60 9.64 17.15
N SER A 279 -2.20 9.91 18.31
CA SER A 279 -1.57 9.62 19.59
C SER A 279 -1.28 8.13 19.75
N LYS A 280 -0.42 7.79 20.74
CA LYS A 280 -0.10 6.39 21.00
C LYS A 280 -1.34 5.57 21.36
N GLU A 281 -2.25 6.15 22.15
CA GLU A 281 -3.51 5.52 22.56
C GLU A 281 -4.41 5.22 21.35
N VAL A 282 -4.51 6.14 20.40
CA VAL A 282 -5.28 5.95 19.16
C VAL A 282 -4.65 4.87 18.29
N ARG A 283 -3.31 4.86 18.16
CA ARG A 283 -2.59 3.82 17.41
C ARG A 283 -2.77 2.44 18.05
N ASP A 284 -2.66 2.35 19.39
CA ASP A 284 -2.78 1.09 20.13
C ASP A 284 -4.22 0.53 20.11
N ALA A 285 -5.22 1.42 19.99
CA ALA A 285 -6.63 1.06 19.87
C ALA A 285 -7.08 0.81 18.41
N GLY A 286 -6.17 0.99 17.45
CA GLY A 286 -6.44 0.77 16.03
C GLY A 286 -6.63 -0.72 15.73
N TYR A 287 -7.57 -1.02 14.83
CA TYR A 287 -7.79 -2.36 14.29
C TYR A 287 -8.42 -2.28 12.90
N TYR A 288 -8.38 -3.38 12.20
CA TYR A 288 -9.06 -3.55 10.91
C TYR A 288 -9.56 -4.96 10.74
N GLU A 289 -10.56 -5.10 9.88
CA GLU A 289 -11.15 -6.37 9.51
C GLU A 289 -11.46 -6.35 8.02
N MET A 290 -10.93 -7.31 7.28
CA MET A 290 -11.10 -7.42 5.83
C MET A 290 -11.62 -8.81 5.47
N LEU A 291 -12.68 -8.84 4.67
CA LEU A 291 -13.27 -10.06 4.12
C LEU A 291 -12.91 -10.20 2.64
N PHE A 292 -12.34 -11.33 2.27
CA PHE A 292 -12.06 -11.65 0.87
C PHE A 292 -13.02 -12.70 0.35
N LEU A 293 -13.68 -12.39 -0.75
CA LEU A 293 -14.62 -13.26 -1.44
C LEU A 293 -14.06 -13.65 -2.80
N GLY A 294 -13.73 -14.92 -2.97
CA GLY A 294 -13.22 -15.45 -4.23
C GLY A 294 -14.34 -16.03 -5.10
N LEU A 295 -14.40 -15.65 -6.36
CA LEU A 295 -15.42 -16.09 -7.31
C LEU A 295 -14.80 -16.97 -8.39
N LYS A 296 -15.39 -18.13 -8.60
CA LYS A 296 -15.02 -19.08 -9.64
C LYS A 296 -15.99 -18.98 -10.82
N ALA A 297 -15.48 -19.02 -12.03
CA ALA A 297 -16.25 -18.84 -13.26
C ALA A 297 -17.31 -19.94 -13.56
N VAL A 298 -17.35 -21.05 -12.83
CA VAL A 298 -18.32 -22.12 -13.05
C VAL A 298 -18.70 -22.80 -11.72
N SER A 299 -19.94 -22.63 -11.32
CA SER A 299 -20.62 -23.10 -10.09
C SER A 299 -20.36 -22.23 -8.84
N TYR A 300 -21.47 -21.91 -8.16
CA TYR A 300 -21.60 -21.07 -6.98
C TYR A 300 -20.87 -21.63 -5.74
N THR A 301 -19.54 -21.64 -5.77
CA THR A 301 -18.75 -21.97 -4.59
C THR A 301 -18.08 -20.70 -4.09
N HIS A 302 -18.55 -20.19 -2.97
CA HIS A 302 -17.92 -19.06 -2.29
C HIS A 302 -16.83 -19.56 -1.36
N LEU A 303 -15.62 -19.01 -1.48
CA LEU A 303 -14.57 -19.16 -0.50
C LEU A 303 -14.53 -17.88 0.34
N THR A 304 -14.82 -18.01 1.62
CA THR A 304 -14.67 -16.92 2.58
C THR A 304 -13.46 -17.21 3.46
N LEU A 305 -12.60 -16.21 3.64
CA LEU A 305 -11.61 -16.22 4.70
C LEU A 305 -12.26 -15.70 5.97
N PRO A 306 -12.07 -16.39 7.11
CA PRO A 306 -12.36 -15.78 8.38
C PRO A 306 -11.44 -14.57 8.56
N THR A 307 -11.93 -13.58 9.23
CA THR A 307 -11.26 -12.34 9.63
C THR A 307 -9.91 -12.63 10.27
N ILE A 308 -8.88 -11.90 9.85
CA ILE A 308 -7.57 -11.85 10.50
C ILE A 308 -7.46 -10.55 11.29
#